data_6b941214db792f0eb4dec9a0175ac5eb
#
_entry.id   6b941214db792f0eb4dec9a0175ac5eb
#
_cell.length_a   1.000
_cell.length_b   1.000
_cell.length_c   1.000
_cell.angle_alpha   90.00
_cell.angle_beta   90.00
_cell.angle_gamma   90.00
#
_symmetry.space_group_name_H-M   'P 1'
#
loop_
_entity.id
_entity.type
_entity.pdbx_description
1 polymer ?
#
loop_
_entity_poly.entity_id
_entity_poly.type
_entity_poly.pdbx_seq_one_letter_code
_entity_poly.pdbx_strand_id
1 'polypeptide(L)'
;TEPRMSFQTYAVGYPVTFFIMLISSVLTGALAAKLKTHAKLSAQLAFRTQILFDTDRLLQKAKGEIEILDVTCTQLLRLLNRNITAYVVENGALSEGKLFSGEEREDAEDFLTPEEQKIARWAYENRQRAGASTHHFPQAKCLYLAIRSGNNVYGVIGIPLQKETLDSFEYSILLSVINE
;
A
#
# COMPACT_ATOMS: atom_id res chain seq x y z
N THR A 1 61.45 8.01 -27.79
CA THR A 1 60.15 8.36 -27.19
C THR A 1 59.16 7.25 -27.49
N GLU A 2 58.96 6.36 -26.51
CA GLU A 2 57.96 5.27 -26.61
C GLU A 2 56.53 5.83 -26.60
N PRO A 3 55.64 5.34 -27.47
CA PRO A 3 54.24 5.78 -27.48
C PRO A 3 53.51 5.27 -26.23
N ARG A 4 53.15 6.19 -25.36
CA ARG A 4 52.41 5.98 -24.13
C ARG A 4 50.92 5.68 -24.37
N MET A 5 50.53 4.71 -25.00
CA MET A 5 49.19 4.16 -25.20
C MET A 5 49.14 3.38 -26.51
N SER A 6 49.87 2.31 -26.61
CA SER A 6 49.61 1.35 -27.67
C SER A 6 48.98 0.09 -27.06
N PHE A 7 47.76 -0.21 -27.48
CA PHE A 7 47.10 -1.51 -27.24
C PHE A 7 47.74 -2.61 -28.11
N GLN A 8 49.09 -2.68 -28.15
CA GLN A 8 49.78 -3.76 -28.86
C GLN A 8 49.88 -4.96 -27.97
N THR A 9 48.95 -5.90 -28.14
CA THR A 9 48.99 -7.21 -27.50
C THR A 9 49.93 -8.12 -28.27
N TYR A 10 51.11 -8.38 -27.74
CA TYR A 10 52.17 -9.19 -28.36
C TYR A 10 51.94 -10.71 -28.31
N ALA A 11 50.86 -11.20 -27.70
CA ALA A 11 50.56 -12.61 -27.67
C ALA A 11 49.09 -12.89 -28.02
N VAL A 12 48.89 -13.90 -28.86
CA VAL A 12 47.57 -14.33 -29.38
C VAL A 12 46.55 -14.68 -28.31
N GLY A 13 46.99 -14.94 -27.06
CA GLY A 13 46.11 -15.30 -25.93
C GLY A 13 45.49 -14.12 -25.18
N TYR A 14 46.04 -12.91 -25.25
CA TYR A 14 45.57 -11.74 -24.49
C TYR A 14 44.15 -11.28 -24.83
N PRO A 15 43.74 -11.21 -26.10
CA PRO A 15 42.38 -10.83 -26.42
C PRO A 15 41.34 -11.82 -25.89
N VAL A 16 41.67 -13.11 -25.90
CA VAL A 16 40.78 -14.16 -25.38
C VAL A 16 40.57 -14.02 -23.86
N THR A 17 41.64 -13.83 -23.10
CA THR A 17 41.55 -13.61 -21.65
C THR A 17 40.81 -12.35 -21.30
N PHE A 18 41.00 -11.28 -22.08
CA PHE A 18 40.24 -10.02 -21.91
C PHE A 18 38.74 -10.22 -22.11
N PHE A 19 38.32 -10.94 -23.16
CA PHE A 19 36.91 -11.24 -23.41
C PHE A 19 36.30 -12.12 -22.30
N ILE A 20 37.05 -13.12 -21.82
CA ILE A 20 36.59 -13.96 -20.72
C ILE A 20 36.38 -13.14 -19.42
N MET A 21 37.33 -12.26 -19.10
CA MET A 21 37.23 -11.37 -17.94
C MET A 21 36.03 -10.41 -18.06
N LEU A 22 35.84 -9.85 -19.26
CA LEU A 22 34.72 -8.93 -19.51
C LEU A 22 33.38 -9.65 -19.35
N ILE A 23 33.21 -10.83 -19.93
CA ILE A 23 32.00 -11.65 -19.81
C ILE A 23 31.77 -12.00 -18.34
N SER A 24 32.78 -12.46 -17.62
CA SER A 24 32.69 -12.80 -16.20
C SER A 24 32.27 -11.60 -15.35
N SER A 25 32.82 -10.42 -15.64
CA SER A 25 32.49 -9.17 -14.93
C SER A 25 31.01 -8.77 -15.17
N VAL A 26 30.55 -8.83 -16.42
CA VAL A 26 29.16 -8.52 -16.77
C VAL A 26 28.19 -9.52 -16.12
N LEU A 27 28.50 -10.82 -16.18
CA LEU A 27 27.67 -11.86 -15.54
C LEU A 27 27.60 -11.67 -14.04
N THR A 28 28.74 -11.42 -13.38
CA THR A 28 28.78 -11.20 -11.93
C THR A 28 28.00 -9.95 -11.53
N GLY A 29 28.14 -8.86 -12.27
CA GLY A 29 27.39 -7.63 -12.06
C GLY A 29 25.89 -7.82 -12.23
N ALA A 30 25.46 -8.50 -13.28
CA ALA A 30 24.06 -8.80 -13.54
C ALA A 30 23.45 -9.69 -12.44
N LEU A 31 24.20 -10.71 -11.99
CA LEU A 31 23.77 -11.59 -10.91
C LEU A 31 23.66 -10.85 -9.58
N ALA A 32 24.62 -10.00 -9.25
CA ALA A 32 24.59 -9.18 -8.04
C ALA A 32 23.39 -8.21 -8.04
N ALA A 33 23.10 -7.57 -9.19
CA ALA A 33 21.93 -6.70 -9.32
C ALA A 33 20.63 -7.48 -9.13
N LYS A 34 20.52 -8.67 -9.71
CA LYS A 34 19.33 -9.53 -9.56
C LYS A 34 19.15 -10.00 -8.12
N LEU A 35 20.22 -10.41 -7.44
CA LEU A 35 20.20 -10.80 -6.02
C LEU A 35 19.73 -9.64 -5.14
N LYS A 36 20.23 -8.42 -5.37
CA LYS A 36 19.80 -7.23 -4.64
C LYS A 36 18.30 -6.96 -4.80
N THR A 37 17.77 -7.11 -6.00
CA THR A 37 16.34 -6.93 -6.27
C THR A 37 15.50 -8.00 -5.57
N HIS A 38 15.91 -9.26 -5.63
CA HIS A 38 15.24 -10.34 -4.92
C HIS A 38 15.28 -10.19 -3.40
N ALA A 39 16.42 -9.77 -2.83
CA ALA A 39 16.55 -9.50 -1.40
C ALA A 39 15.60 -8.38 -0.95
N LYS A 40 15.49 -7.30 -1.73
CA LYS A 40 14.57 -6.18 -1.44
C LYS A 40 13.12 -6.64 -1.49
N LEU A 41 12.73 -7.40 -2.51
CA LEU A 41 11.37 -7.95 -2.64
C LEU A 41 11.03 -8.89 -1.49
N SER A 42 11.97 -9.79 -1.13
CA SER A 42 11.79 -10.72 -0.01
C SER A 42 11.64 -10.00 1.33
N ALA A 43 12.42 -8.94 1.57
CA ALA A 43 12.29 -8.11 2.77
C ALA A 43 10.93 -7.39 2.83
N GLN A 44 10.43 -6.88 1.72
CA GLN A 44 9.10 -6.27 1.64
C GLN A 44 7.99 -7.28 1.94
N LEU A 45 8.07 -8.49 1.39
CA LEU A 45 7.11 -9.55 1.65
C LEU A 45 7.12 -9.99 3.11
N ALA A 46 8.31 -10.16 3.71
CA ALA A 46 8.45 -10.50 5.11
C ALA A 46 7.85 -9.43 6.03
N PHE A 47 8.11 -8.15 5.76
CA PHE A 47 7.55 -7.03 6.51
C PHE A 47 6.01 -7.03 6.45
N ARG A 48 5.44 -7.24 5.27
CA ARG A 48 3.99 -7.31 5.08
C ARG A 48 3.35 -8.48 5.81
N THR A 49 3.96 -9.65 5.72
CA THR A 49 3.50 -10.83 6.46
C THR A 49 3.51 -10.60 7.96
N GLN A 50 4.54 -9.94 8.48
CA GLN A 50 4.63 -9.61 9.91
C GLN A 50 3.50 -8.67 10.33
N ILE A 51 3.20 -7.64 9.54
CA ILE A 51 2.08 -6.72 9.85
C ILE A 51 0.75 -7.49 9.89
N LEU A 52 0.49 -8.40 8.96
CA LEU A 52 -0.73 -9.20 8.96
C LEU A 52 -0.84 -10.07 10.23
N PHE A 53 0.24 -10.72 10.66
CA PHE A 53 0.27 -11.48 11.91
C PHE A 53 0.03 -10.60 13.13
N ASP A 54 0.64 -9.42 13.17
CA ASP A 54 0.45 -8.47 14.27
C ASP A 54 -0.98 -7.93 14.30
N THR A 55 -1.59 -7.73 13.13
CA THR A 55 -2.98 -7.31 12.99
C THR A 55 -3.94 -8.36 13.54
N ASP A 56 -3.81 -9.62 13.12
CA ASP A 56 -4.62 -10.73 13.60
C ASP A 56 -4.53 -10.86 15.12
N ARG A 57 -3.33 -10.79 15.68
CA ARG A 57 -3.11 -10.83 17.13
C ARG A 57 -3.74 -9.66 17.88
N LEU A 58 -3.76 -8.45 17.29
CA LEU A 58 -4.38 -7.28 17.89
C LEU A 58 -5.91 -7.37 17.80
N LEU A 59 -6.45 -7.84 16.67
CA LEU A 59 -7.89 -8.06 16.50
C LEU A 59 -8.44 -9.09 17.48
N GLN A 60 -7.70 -10.17 17.75
CA GLN A 60 -8.11 -11.17 18.75
C GLN A 60 -8.17 -10.63 20.18
N LYS A 61 -7.50 -9.53 20.49
CA LYS A 61 -7.50 -8.87 21.80
C LYS A 61 -8.54 -7.76 21.93
N ALA A 62 -9.02 -7.24 20.82
CA ALA A 62 -9.98 -6.15 20.79
C ALA A 62 -11.33 -6.63 21.37
N LYS A 63 -11.88 -5.86 22.32
CA LYS A 63 -13.10 -6.23 23.05
C LYS A 63 -14.36 -5.50 22.56
N GLY A 64 -14.24 -4.67 21.52
CA GLY A 64 -15.38 -3.89 21.01
C GLY A 64 -15.19 -3.49 19.54
N GLU A 65 -16.31 -3.19 18.88
CA GLU A 65 -16.34 -2.82 17.45
C GLU A 65 -15.48 -1.60 17.15
N ILE A 66 -15.47 -0.61 18.02
CA ILE A 66 -14.67 0.64 17.89
C ILE A 66 -13.17 0.32 17.96
N GLU A 67 -12.76 -0.56 18.88
CA GLU A 67 -11.36 -0.94 19.06
C GLU A 67 -10.86 -1.77 17.86
N ILE A 68 -11.69 -2.64 17.31
CA ILE A 68 -11.42 -3.40 16.09
C ILE A 68 -11.17 -2.44 14.92
N LEU A 69 -12.03 -1.45 14.77
CA LEU A 69 -11.94 -0.47 13.69
C LEU A 69 -10.69 0.41 13.84
N ASP A 70 -10.36 0.90 15.03
CA ASP A 70 -9.16 1.66 15.32
C ASP A 70 -7.88 0.86 15.00
N VAL A 71 -7.83 -0.41 15.41
CA VAL A 71 -6.71 -1.31 15.08
C VAL A 71 -6.60 -1.52 13.58
N THR A 72 -7.71 -1.83 12.92
CA THR A 72 -7.75 -2.06 11.47
C THR A 72 -7.27 -0.82 10.70
N CYS A 73 -7.78 0.36 11.03
CA CYS A 73 -7.38 1.61 10.37
C CYS A 73 -5.90 1.95 10.61
N THR A 74 -5.41 1.72 11.83
CA THR A 74 -3.99 1.93 12.14
C THR A 74 -3.08 0.98 11.34
N GLN A 75 -3.49 -0.27 11.17
CA GLN A 75 -2.73 -1.23 10.37
C GLN A 75 -2.79 -0.91 8.87
N LEU A 76 -3.95 -0.53 8.36
CA LEU A 76 -4.10 -0.08 6.97
C LEU A 76 -3.26 1.16 6.68
N LEU A 77 -3.23 2.13 7.61
CA LEU A 77 -2.34 3.30 7.52
C LEU A 77 -0.88 2.88 7.31
N ARG A 78 -0.40 1.91 8.11
CA ARG A 78 0.98 1.40 8.02
C ARG A 78 1.24 0.60 6.74
N LEU A 79 0.26 -0.21 6.30
CA LEU A 79 0.38 -1.05 5.11
C LEU A 79 0.38 -0.25 3.82
N LEU A 80 -0.53 0.73 3.73
CA LEU A 80 -0.73 1.54 2.54
C LEU A 80 0.15 2.78 2.54
N ASN A 81 0.71 3.16 3.70
CA ASN A 81 1.42 4.43 3.90
C ASN A 81 0.61 5.64 3.39
N ARG A 82 -0.71 5.60 3.63
CA ARG A 82 -1.68 6.63 3.20
C ARG A 82 -2.60 6.98 4.36
N ASN A 83 -3.06 8.22 4.41
CA ASN A 83 -4.08 8.63 5.35
C ASN A 83 -5.35 7.81 5.17
N ILE A 84 -6.09 7.57 6.23
CA ILE A 84 -7.34 6.80 6.22
C ILE A 84 -8.39 7.56 7.01
N THR A 85 -9.56 7.74 6.44
CA THR A 85 -10.74 8.20 7.18
C THR A 85 -11.59 7.01 7.58
N ALA A 86 -12.14 7.02 8.78
CA ALA A 86 -13.02 5.97 9.27
C ALA A 86 -14.29 6.55 9.86
N TYR A 87 -15.39 5.89 9.57
CA TYR A 87 -16.73 6.21 10.04
C TYR A 87 -17.30 4.96 10.71
N VAL A 88 -17.60 5.02 12.00
CA VAL A 88 -18.17 3.91 12.76
C VAL A 88 -19.70 3.92 12.61
N VAL A 89 -20.33 2.76 12.67
CA VAL A 89 -21.78 2.67 12.74
C VAL A 89 -22.21 2.68 14.20
N GLU A 90 -22.89 3.74 14.63
CA GLU A 90 -23.45 3.88 15.96
C GLU A 90 -24.96 4.02 15.85
N ASN A 91 -25.71 3.16 16.54
CA ASN A 91 -27.18 3.19 16.51
C ASN A 91 -27.81 3.16 15.11
N GLY A 92 -27.16 2.47 14.16
CA GLY A 92 -27.65 2.36 12.78
C GLY A 92 -27.36 3.56 11.88
N ALA A 93 -26.58 4.53 12.34
CA ALA A 93 -26.13 5.68 11.59
C ALA A 93 -24.59 5.76 11.59
N LEU A 94 -24.00 6.40 10.59
CA LEU A 94 -22.57 6.68 10.59
C LEU A 94 -22.26 7.82 11.57
N SER A 95 -21.25 7.60 12.41
CA SER A 95 -20.66 8.61 13.28
C SER A 95 -19.95 9.72 12.48
N GLU A 96 -19.48 10.73 13.18
CA GLU A 96 -18.51 11.66 12.59
C GLU A 96 -17.24 10.94 12.16
N GLY A 97 -16.67 11.37 11.02
CA GLY A 97 -15.47 10.77 10.47
C GLY A 97 -14.24 11.04 11.35
N LYS A 98 -13.42 10.02 11.56
CA LYS A 98 -12.13 10.10 12.23
C LYS A 98 -11.01 9.93 11.22
N LEU A 99 -10.01 10.81 11.23
CA LEU A 99 -8.85 10.69 10.37
C LEU A 99 -7.72 9.97 11.11
N PHE A 100 -7.17 8.96 10.47
CA PHE A 100 -5.91 8.30 10.82
C PHE A 100 -4.83 8.79 9.87
N SER A 101 -3.89 9.56 10.38
CA SER A 101 -2.77 10.12 9.60
C SER A 101 -1.43 9.68 10.17
N GLY A 102 -0.42 9.56 9.28
CA GLY A 102 0.97 9.40 9.67
C GLY A 102 1.57 10.70 10.25
N GLU A 103 2.87 10.88 10.13
CA GLU A 103 3.59 12.00 10.73
C GLU A 103 3.27 13.37 10.09
N GLU A 104 2.82 13.42 8.84
CA GLU A 104 2.47 14.66 8.14
C GLU A 104 0.97 14.94 8.25
N ARG A 105 0.63 15.92 9.08
CA ARG A 105 -0.74 16.39 9.33
C ARG A 105 -1.29 17.34 8.26
N GLU A 106 -0.65 17.49 7.14
CA GLU A 106 -1.14 18.34 6.07
C GLU A 106 -2.40 17.74 5.47
N ASP A 107 -3.48 18.52 5.35
CA ASP A 107 -4.76 18.21 4.69
C ASP A 107 -5.80 17.37 5.46
N ALA A 108 -5.71 17.25 6.78
CA ALA A 108 -6.71 16.51 7.57
C ALA A 108 -8.15 17.01 7.35
N GLU A 109 -8.33 18.33 7.27
CA GLU A 109 -9.65 18.98 7.10
C GLU A 109 -10.24 18.73 5.71
N ASP A 110 -9.40 18.46 4.73
CA ASP A 110 -9.79 18.26 3.32
C ASP A 110 -10.52 16.94 3.06
N PHE A 111 -10.38 15.94 3.93
CA PHE A 111 -10.96 14.61 3.77
C PHE A 111 -12.19 14.35 4.64
N LEU A 112 -12.50 15.26 5.57
CA LEU A 112 -13.66 15.15 6.46
C LEU A 112 -14.76 16.20 6.15
N THR A 113 -14.86 16.62 4.89
CA THR A 113 -15.86 17.59 4.46
C THR A 113 -17.28 16.98 4.49
N PRO A 114 -18.34 17.80 4.63
CA PRO A 114 -19.72 17.32 4.58
C PRO A 114 -20.06 16.57 3.28
N GLU A 115 -19.38 16.91 2.17
CA GLU A 115 -19.55 16.24 0.88
C GLU A 115 -18.97 14.84 0.92
N GLU A 116 -17.77 14.68 1.43
CA GLU A 116 -17.12 13.38 1.60
C GLU A 116 -17.91 12.49 2.58
N GLN A 117 -18.47 13.07 3.64
CA GLN A 117 -19.33 12.33 4.58
C GLN A 117 -20.62 11.82 3.92
N LYS A 118 -21.22 12.59 2.98
CA LYS A 118 -22.38 12.12 2.21
C LYS A 118 -22.04 10.91 1.34
N ILE A 119 -20.85 10.89 0.75
CA ILE A 119 -20.38 9.78 -0.07
C ILE A 119 -20.11 8.54 0.80
N ALA A 120 -19.50 8.73 1.97
CA ALA A 120 -19.32 7.65 2.95
C ALA A 120 -20.68 7.06 3.39
N ARG A 121 -21.68 7.90 3.64
CA ARG A 121 -23.04 7.48 3.96
C ARG A 121 -23.69 6.68 2.82
N TRP A 122 -23.53 7.15 1.61
CA TRP A 122 -24.03 6.42 0.43
C TRP A 122 -23.40 5.05 0.31
N ALA A 123 -22.05 4.92 0.55
CA ALA A 123 -21.35 3.65 0.54
C ALA A 123 -21.89 2.70 1.63
N TYR A 124 -22.22 3.23 2.81
CA TYR A 124 -22.84 2.48 3.89
C TYR A 124 -24.24 1.93 3.52
N GLU A 125 -25.13 2.82 3.05
CA GLU A 125 -26.52 2.50 2.74
C GLU A 125 -26.63 1.51 1.57
N ASN A 126 -25.82 1.68 0.55
CA ASN A 126 -25.83 0.83 -0.66
C ASN A 126 -24.91 -0.38 -0.55
N ARG A 127 -24.08 -0.48 0.49
CA ARG A 127 -23.10 -1.57 0.69
C ARG A 127 -22.18 -1.76 -0.52
N GLN A 128 -21.88 -0.65 -1.20
CA GLN A 128 -21.05 -0.63 -2.40
C GLN A 128 -19.93 0.38 -2.22
N ARG A 129 -18.86 0.15 -2.99
CA ARG A 129 -17.76 1.12 -3.06
C ARG A 129 -18.23 2.40 -3.76
N ALA A 130 -17.81 3.55 -3.25
CA ALA A 130 -18.12 4.85 -3.80
C ALA A 130 -16.90 5.77 -3.74
N GLY A 131 -16.91 6.86 -4.50
CA GLY A 131 -15.85 7.85 -4.49
C GLY A 131 -14.82 7.66 -5.58
N ALA A 132 -13.62 8.14 -5.34
CA ALA A 132 -12.52 8.15 -6.31
C ALA A 132 -12.29 6.76 -6.93
N SER A 133 -12.00 6.73 -8.22
CA SER A 133 -11.80 5.49 -9.02
C SER A 133 -13.01 4.56 -9.08
N THR A 134 -14.23 5.04 -8.79
CA THR A 134 -15.48 4.28 -8.94
C THR A 134 -16.42 4.95 -9.92
N HIS A 135 -17.50 4.26 -10.28
CA HIS A 135 -18.57 4.85 -11.10
C HIS A 135 -19.46 5.82 -10.32
N HIS A 136 -19.49 5.70 -8.99
CA HIS A 136 -20.29 6.54 -8.11
C HIS A 136 -19.40 7.58 -7.44
N PHE A 137 -19.62 8.86 -7.75
CA PHE A 137 -18.87 10.00 -7.23
C PHE A 137 -17.37 10.00 -7.59
N PRO A 138 -17.00 9.88 -8.88
CA PRO A 138 -15.60 9.77 -9.32
C PRO A 138 -14.73 10.99 -8.99
N GLN A 139 -15.36 12.15 -8.73
CA GLN A 139 -14.69 13.39 -8.34
C GLN A 139 -14.38 13.52 -6.85
N ALA A 140 -14.81 12.55 -6.03
CA ALA A 140 -14.47 12.51 -4.61
C ALA A 140 -12.97 12.43 -4.39
N LYS A 141 -12.50 12.92 -3.26
CA LYS A 141 -11.08 12.84 -2.88
C LYS A 141 -10.69 11.45 -2.38
N CYS A 142 -11.65 10.75 -1.76
CA CYS A 142 -11.45 9.43 -1.17
C CYS A 142 -12.19 8.33 -1.92
N LEU A 143 -11.63 7.12 -1.86
CA LEU A 143 -12.33 5.87 -2.16
C LEU A 143 -12.95 5.34 -0.87
N TYR A 144 -14.28 5.17 -0.85
CA TYR A 144 -15.03 4.68 0.30
C TYR A 144 -15.42 3.22 0.15
N LEU A 145 -15.20 2.46 1.21
CA LEU A 145 -15.43 1.02 1.27
C LEU A 145 -16.12 0.68 2.60
N ALA A 146 -17.23 -0.06 2.53
CA ALA A 146 -17.92 -0.53 3.72
C ALA A 146 -17.22 -1.76 4.30
N ILE A 147 -16.89 -1.69 5.62
CA ILE A 147 -16.36 -2.82 6.38
C ILE A 147 -17.56 -3.68 6.79
N ARG A 148 -17.55 -4.94 6.38
CA ARG A 148 -18.67 -5.85 6.61
C ARG A 148 -18.18 -7.23 7.02
N SER A 149 -18.96 -7.87 7.89
CA SER A 149 -18.84 -9.29 8.16
C SER A 149 -20.23 -9.93 8.00
N GLY A 150 -20.33 -10.84 7.06
CA GLY A 150 -21.62 -11.42 6.67
C GLY A 150 -22.61 -10.38 6.15
N ASN A 151 -23.71 -10.18 6.83
CA ASN A 151 -24.76 -9.24 6.44
C ASN A 151 -24.70 -7.88 7.17
N ASN A 152 -23.80 -7.74 8.12
CA ASN A 152 -23.68 -6.54 8.94
C ASN A 152 -22.57 -5.63 8.42
N VAL A 153 -22.82 -4.32 8.43
CA VAL A 153 -21.83 -3.28 8.13
C VAL A 153 -21.47 -2.61 9.46
N TYR A 154 -20.19 -2.62 9.80
CA TYR A 154 -19.64 -2.07 11.04
C TYR A 154 -19.11 -0.64 10.88
N GLY A 155 -18.77 -0.25 9.67
CA GLY A 155 -18.26 1.08 9.39
C GLY A 155 -17.94 1.27 7.92
N VAL A 156 -17.41 2.45 7.61
CA VAL A 156 -16.91 2.81 6.28
C VAL A 156 -15.50 3.35 6.43
N ILE A 157 -14.58 2.90 5.60
CA ILE A 157 -13.26 3.49 5.46
C ILE A 157 -13.17 4.28 4.17
N GLY A 158 -12.53 5.46 4.26
CA GLY A 158 -12.17 6.27 3.10
C GLY A 158 -10.65 6.32 2.95
N ILE A 159 -10.17 6.11 1.74
CA ILE A 159 -8.76 6.15 1.39
C ILE A 159 -8.55 7.28 0.39
N PRO A 160 -7.79 8.33 0.74
CA PRO A 160 -7.47 9.40 -0.17
C PRO A 160 -6.70 8.88 -1.39
N LEU A 161 -7.20 9.20 -2.59
CA LEU A 161 -6.57 8.87 -3.86
C LEU A 161 -6.13 10.17 -4.55
N GLN A 162 -5.13 10.85 -3.98
CA GLN A 162 -4.55 12.03 -4.60
C GLN A 162 -3.73 11.61 -5.83
N LYS A 163 -4.34 11.71 -7.02
CA LYS A 163 -3.69 11.48 -8.34
C LYS A 163 -3.05 10.10 -8.60
N GLU A 164 -3.00 9.24 -7.62
CA GLU A 164 -2.44 7.89 -7.74
C GLU A 164 -3.56 6.86 -7.59
N THR A 165 -3.72 6.01 -8.57
CA THR A 165 -4.58 4.82 -8.45
C THR A 165 -3.95 3.84 -7.47
N LEU A 166 -4.77 3.11 -6.71
CA LEU A 166 -4.28 1.99 -5.91
C LEU A 166 -3.60 0.97 -6.83
N ASP A 167 -2.42 0.53 -6.42
CA ASP A 167 -1.77 -0.61 -7.06
C ASP A 167 -2.66 -1.86 -6.87
N SER A 168 -2.59 -2.80 -7.83
CA SER A 168 -3.35 -4.07 -7.78
C SER A 168 -3.12 -4.83 -6.48
N PHE A 169 -1.95 -4.68 -5.89
CA PHE A 169 -1.60 -5.31 -4.63
C PHE A 169 -2.21 -4.57 -3.43
N GLU A 170 -2.14 -3.24 -3.37
CA GLU A 170 -2.80 -2.41 -2.36
C GLU A 170 -4.31 -2.69 -2.34
N TYR A 171 -4.90 -2.79 -3.53
CA TYR A 171 -6.30 -3.10 -3.68
C TYR A 171 -6.67 -4.52 -3.19
N SER A 172 -5.83 -5.52 -3.43
CA SER A 172 -6.07 -6.89 -2.95
C SER A 172 -5.98 -7.01 -1.43
N ILE A 173 -5.02 -6.32 -0.81
CA ILE A 173 -4.91 -6.25 0.67
C ILE A 173 -6.16 -5.58 1.25
N LEU A 174 -6.55 -4.46 0.67
CA LEU A 174 -7.72 -3.72 1.12
C LEU A 174 -8.97 -4.59 1.11
N LEU A 175 -9.21 -5.34 0.03
CA LEU A 175 -10.34 -6.25 -0.07
C LEU A 175 -10.25 -7.41 0.94
N SER A 176 -9.07 -7.94 1.22
CA SER A 176 -8.93 -9.03 2.20
C SER A 176 -9.23 -8.56 3.62
N VAL A 177 -8.84 -7.34 3.96
CA VAL A 177 -9.10 -6.77 5.33
C VAL A 177 -10.57 -6.35 5.52
N ILE A 178 -11.25 -5.95 4.44
CA ILE A 178 -12.62 -5.42 4.52
C ILE A 178 -13.69 -6.52 4.45
N ASN A 179 -13.37 -7.66 3.83
CA ASN A 179 -14.33 -8.75 3.58
C ASN A 179 -14.17 -9.95 4.53
N GLU A 180 -13.32 -9.85 5.56
CA GLU A 180 -13.28 -10.82 6.65
C GLU A 180 -14.31 -10.48 7.73
#